data_0682b5e5ed72c3c930e3853a80fd5ae5
#
_entry.id   0682b5e5ed72c3c930e3853a80fd5ae5
#
_cell.length_a   1.000
_cell.length_b   1.000
_cell.length_c   1.000
_cell.angle_alpha   90.00
_cell.angle_beta   90.00
_cell.angle_gamma   90.00
#
_symmetry.space_group_name_H-M   'P 1'
#
loop_
_entity.id
_entity.type
_entity.pdbx_description
1 polymer ?
#
loop_
_entity_poly.entity_id
_entity_poly.type
_entity_poly.pdbx_seq_one_letter_code
_entity_poly.pdbx_strand_id
1 'polypeptide(L)'
;MYRKEAKAYAKEIKRQKAHVISENKHTHSKFWDYPACISICYRLKKKGFAKGYSHRPEGTRWFSTLEHKMQSLGTIGHPTKFDDNVLGNCAEQHSANNYMNQYHEPCLSNLHFSPTIRPRTGQIIDACGNCEQIFPNI
;
A
#
# COMPACT_ATOMS: atom_id res chain seq x y z
N MET A 1 -10.12 11.63 -5.70
CA MET A 1 -9.03 11.87 -4.73
C MET A 1 -8.94 13.35 -4.39
N TYR A 2 -8.83 13.68 -3.13
CA TYR A 2 -8.77 15.07 -2.71
C TYR A 2 -7.43 15.71 -3.08
N ARG A 3 -7.45 17.03 -3.23
CA ARG A 3 -6.29 17.81 -3.67
C ARG A 3 -5.05 17.56 -2.83
N LYS A 4 -5.22 17.42 -1.52
CA LYS A 4 -4.12 17.18 -0.59
C LYS A 4 -3.48 15.81 -0.79
N GLU A 5 -4.31 14.80 -0.95
CA GLU A 5 -3.87 13.44 -1.18
C GLU A 5 -3.22 13.29 -2.56
N ALA A 6 -3.78 13.97 -3.56
CA ALA A 6 -3.18 13.98 -4.89
C ALA A 6 -1.78 14.61 -4.88
N LYS A 7 -1.60 15.70 -4.14
CA LYS A 7 -0.29 16.34 -3.98
C LYS A 7 0.70 15.43 -3.25
N ALA A 8 0.25 14.77 -2.19
CA ALA A 8 1.09 13.86 -1.43
C ALA A 8 1.53 12.67 -2.28
N TYR A 9 0.61 12.12 -3.06
CA TYR A 9 0.89 11.03 -3.99
C TYR A 9 1.91 11.43 -5.05
N ALA A 10 1.71 12.58 -5.68
CA ALA A 10 2.64 13.09 -6.68
C ALA A 10 4.03 13.33 -6.09
N LYS A 11 4.10 13.88 -4.90
CA LYS A 11 5.36 14.11 -4.19
C LYS A 11 6.08 12.79 -3.89
N GLU A 12 5.36 11.78 -3.45
CA GLU A 12 5.93 10.47 -3.14
C GLU A 12 6.47 9.79 -4.39
N ILE A 13 5.72 9.83 -5.49
CA ILE A 13 6.18 9.30 -6.77
C ILE A 13 7.50 9.96 -7.17
N LYS A 14 7.55 11.29 -7.09
CA LYS A 14 8.74 12.07 -7.46
C LYS A 14 9.93 11.70 -6.60
N ARG A 15 9.72 11.55 -5.29
CA ARG A 15 10.76 11.16 -4.35
C ARG A 15 11.32 9.77 -4.67
N GLN A 16 10.45 8.80 -4.94
CA GLN A 16 10.86 7.44 -5.24
C GLN A 16 11.62 7.36 -6.56
N LYS A 17 11.16 8.06 -7.59
CA LYS A 17 11.86 8.11 -8.87
C LYS A 17 13.25 8.72 -8.74
N ALA A 18 13.37 9.83 -8.02
CA ALA A 18 14.65 10.48 -7.79
C ALA A 18 15.62 9.56 -7.04
N HIS A 19 15.12 8.84 -6.05
CA HIS A 19 15.91 7.89 -5.27
C HIS A 19 16.46 6.75 -6.17
N VAL A 20 15.61 6.18 -7.01
CA VAL A 20 16.00 5.13 -7.94
C VAL A 20 17.07 5.63 -8.91
N ILE A 21 16.90 6.81 -9.47
CA ILE A 21 17.89 7.40 -10.38
C ILE A 21 19.21 7.61 -9.68
N SER A 22 19.21 8.15 -8.47
CA SER A 22 20.40 8.38 -7.67
C SER A 22 21.17 7.09 -7.40
N GLU A 23 20.48 6.04 -7.00
CA GLU A 23 21.11 4.75 -6.72
C GLU A 23 21.70 4.12 -7.97
N ASN A 24 21.02 4.20 -9.11
CA ASN A 24 21.49 3.65 -10.36
C ASN A 24 22.77 4.34 -10.87
N LYS A 25 23.05 5.58 -10.44
CA LYS A 25 24.29 6.27 -10.77
C LYS A 25 25.48 5.78 -9.99
N HIS A 26 25.27 5.28 -8.79
CA HIS A 26 26.36 5.00 -7.86
C HIS A 26 26.68 3.52 -7.71
N THR A 27 25.71 2.65 -7.92
CA THR A 27 25.94 1.21 -7.75
C THR A 27 25.07 0.41 -8.69
N HIS A 28 25.54 -0.78 -8.96
CA HIS A 28 24.84 -1.68 -9.88
C HIS A 28 23.60 -2.33 -9.28
N SER A 29 23.09 -1.83 -8.15
CA SER A 29 21.98 -2.57 -7.73
C SER A 29 21.66 -2.64 -6.31
N LYS A 30 20.78 -1.92 -5.93
CA LYS A 30 20.04 -2.21 -4.72
C LYS A 30 18.57 -2.15 -5.05
N PHE A 31 18.19 -2.83 -6.11
CA PHE A 31 16.79 -2.87 -6.53
C PHE A 31 15.90 -3.45 -5.44
N TRP A 32 16.42 -4.34 -4.62
CA TRP A 32 15.72 -4.91 -3.49
C TRP A 32 15.61 -3.97 -2.28
N ASP A 33 16.34 -2.87 -2.26
CA ASP A 33 16.23 -1.87 -1.20
C ASP A 33 15.02 -0.96 -1.41
N TYR A 34 14.38 -1.05 -2.57
CA TYR A 34 13.20 -0.25 -2.87
C TYR A 34 11.95 -1.07 -2.74
N PRO A 35 10.88 -0.47 -2.24
CA PRO A 35 9.60 -1.15 -2.29
C PRO A 35 9.18 -1.38 -3.74
N ALA A 36 8.60 -2.54 -4.01
CA ALA A 36 8.10 -2.84 -5.34
C ALA A 36 6.95 -1.93 -5.73
N CYS A 37 6.12 -1.55 -4.76
CA CYS A 37 4.94 -0.71 -4.98
C CYS A 37 4.73 0.26 -3.83
N ILE A 38 4.08 1.38 -4.12
CA ILE A 38 3.62 2.34 -3.12
C ILE A 38 2.15 2.70 -3.37
N SER A 39 1.44 3.03 -2.31
CA SER A 39 0.05 3.45 -2.36
C SER A 39 -0.23 4.44 -1.22
N ILE A 40 -1.30 5.20 -1.36
CA ILE A 40 -1.78 6.13 -0.34
C ILE A 40 -3.21 5.78 0.01
N CYS A 41 -3.49 5.70 1.30
CA CYS A 41 -4.84 5.48 1.82
C CYS A 41 -5.38 6.76 2.44
N TYR A 42 -6.65 7.06 2.20
CA TYR A 42 -7.31 8.27 2.71
C TYR A 42 -8.81 8.05 2.86
N ARG A 43 -9.49 8.99 3.51
CA ARG A 43 -10.95 9.01 3.56
C ARG A 43 -11.48 10.22 2.80
N LEU A 44 -12.64 10.05 2.16
CA LEU A 44 -13.34 11.16 1.52
C LEU A 44 -13.78 12.17 2.59
N LYS A 45 -13.64 13.46 2.26
CA LYS A 45 -14.06 14.59 3.12
C LYS A 45 -13.36 14.66 4.48
N LYS A 46 -12.28 13.92 4.67
CA LYS A 46 -11.43 14.00 5.87
C LYS A 46 -10.04 14.45 5.50
N LYS A 47 -9.41 15.20 6.39
CA LYS A 47 -8.00 15.56 6.25
C LYS A 47 -7.15 14.35 6.62
N GLY A 48 -6.00 14.26 5.99
CA GLY A 48 -5.04 13.24 6.33
C GLY A 48 -5.02 12.09 5.34
N PHE A 49 -3.92 11.40 5.35
CA PHE A 49 -3.65 10.24 4.51
C PHE A 49 -2.50 9.46 5.13
N ALA A 50 -2.32 8.23 4.69
CA ALA A 50 -1.17 7.42 5.07
C ALA A 50 -0.57 6.77 3.85
N LYS A 51 0.75 6.70 3.80
CA LYS A 51 1.50 6.01 2.76
C LYS A 51 1.74 4.57 3.18
N GLY A 52 1.79 3.68 2.23
CA GLY A 52 2.17 2.30 2.44
C GLY A 52 3.03 1.78 1.31
N TYR A 53 3.92 0.89 1.66
CA TYR A 53 4.83 0.24 0.73
C TYR A 53 4.61 -1.25 0.75
N SER A 54 4.81 -1.90 -0.40
CA SER A 54 4.81 -3.36 -0.41
C SER A 54 6.02 -3.87 0.38
N HIS A 55 5.78 -4.73 1.35
CA HIS A 55 6.81 -5.42 2.09
C HIS A 55 6.21 -6.62 2.83
N ARG A 56 7.06 -7.50 3.33
CA ARG A 56 6.62 -8.68 4.05
C ARG A 56 5.83 -8.32 5.29
N PRO A 57 4.83 -9.14 5.65
CA PRO A 57 3.96 -8.85 6.78
C PRO A 57 4.58 -9.12 8.15
N GLU A 58 5.68 -9.86 8.23
CA GLU A 58 6.30 -10.22 9.50
C GLU A 58 6.68 -8.97 10.28
N GLY A 59 6.32 -8.94 11.56
CA GLY A 59 6.59 -7.80 12.43
C GLY A 59 5.60 -6.65 12.29
N THR A 60 4.66 -6.73 11.39
CA THR A 60 3.64 -5.70 11.21
C THR A 60 2.57 -5.82 12.29
N ARG A 61 2.27 -4.69 12.92
CA ARG A 61 1.17 -4.60 13.87
C ARG A 61 -0.10 -4.22 13.11
N TRP A 62 -0.91 -5.23 12.81
CA TRP A 62 -2.14 -5.04 12.06
C TRP A 62 -3.26 -4.46 12.92
N PHE A 63 -3.96 -3.48 12.39
CA PHE A 63 -5.19 -2.98 13.01
C PHE A 63 -6.22 -4.13 13.04
N SER A 64 -6.91 -4.31 14.17
CA SER A 64 -7.71 -5.51 14.42
C SER A 64 -8.76 -5.80 13.35
N THR A 65 -9.50 -4.79 12.88
CA THR A 65 -10.52 -4.98 11.85
C THR A 65 -9.92 -5.47 10.54
N LEU A 66 -8.77 -4.88 10.16
CA LEU A 66 -8.06 -5.28 8.95
C LEU A 66 -7.51 -6.70 9.07
N GLU A 67 -6.89 -7.01 10.20
CA GLU A 67 -6.34 -8.34 10.46
C GLU A 67 -7.44 -9.42 10.39
N HIS A 68 -8.57 -9.15 11.02
CA HIS A 68 -9.73 -10.05 10.97
C HIS A 68 -10.18 -10.33 9.54
N LYS A 69 -10.28 -9.27 8.73
CA LYS A 69 -10.69 -9.41 7.34
C LYS A 69 -9.66 -10.20 6.54
N MET A 70 -8.39 -9.92 6.73
CA MET A 70 -7.31 -10.64 6.05
C MET A 70 -7.33 -12.14 6.43
N GLN A 71 -7.47 -12.43 7.70
CA GLN A 71 -7.53 -13.82 8.19
C GLN A 71 -8.72 -14.59 7.64
N SER A 72 -9.79 -13.89 7.28
CA SER A 72 -10.95 -14.54 6.65
C SER A 72 -10.65 -15.03 5.23
N LEU A 73 -9.59 -14.49 4.59
CA LEU A 73 -9.19 -14.89 3.24
C LEU A 73 -8.17 -16.01 3.23
N GLY A 74 -7.40 -16.15 4.30
CA GLY A 74 -6.31 -17.11 4.39
C GLY A 74 -5.36 -16.79 5.52
N THR A 75 -4.15 -17.29 5.41
CA THR A 75 -3.09 -17.06 6.42
C THR A 75 -2.20 -15.92 5.98
N ILE A 76 -2.08 -14.90 6.84
CA ILE A 76 -1.16 -13.78 6.57
C ILE A 76 0.26 -14.33 6.42
N GLY A 77 0.94 -13.91 5.36
CA GLY A 77 2.27 -14.42 5.03
C GLY A 77 2.27 -15.53 3.98
N HIS A 78 1.10 -15.93 3.50
CA HIS A 78 0.95 -16.95 2.47
C HIS A 78 0.04 -16.50 1.34
N PRO A 79 0.18 -17.06 0.13
CA PRO A 79 -0.81 -16.84 -0.93
C PRO A 79 -2.20 -17.33 -0.51
N THR A 80 -3.23 -16.81 -1.16
CA THR A 80 -4.61 -17.22 -0.92
C THR A 80 -5.21 -17.80 -2.21
N LYS A 81 -6.43 -18.30 -2.14
CA LYS A 81 -7.16 -18.75 -3.33
C LYS A 81 -7.52 -17.61 -4.27
N PHE A 82 -7.41 -16.36 -3.82
CA PHE A 82 -7.78 -15.18 -4.62
C PHE A 82 -6.61 -14.59 -5.39
N ASP A 83 -5.38 -14.86 -4.97
CA ASP A 83 -4.19 -14.32 -5.63
C ASP A 83 -2.93 -15.07 -5.20
N ASP A 84 -1.97 -15.18 -6.11
CA ASP A 84 -0.65 -15.77 -5.80
C ASP A 84 0.21 -14.83 -4.95
N ASN A 85 -0.14 -13.55 -4.88
CA ASN A 85 0.54 -12.62 -4.00
C ASN A 85 0.30 -13.01 -2.55
N VAL A 86 1.36 -12.87 -1.76
CA VAL A 86 1.31 -13.17 -0.33
C VAL A 86 0.41 -12.18 0.39
N LEU A 87 -0.53 -12.69 1.16
CA LEU A 87 -1.44 -11.89 1.97
C LEU A 87 -0.62 -11.10 3.00
N GLY A 88 -0.76 -9.80 3.00
CA GLY A 88 -0.01 -8.91 3.89
C GLY A 88 1.18 -8.21 3.24
N ASN A 89 1.46 -8.48 1.95
CA ASN A 89 2.58 -7.84 1.25
C ASN A 89 2.21 -6.56 0.49
N CYS A 90 0.96 -6.41 0.07
CA CYS A 90 0.59 -5.35 -0.86
C CYS A 90 0.67 -3.95 -0.24
N ALA A 91 1.07 -2.98 -1.06
CA ALA A 91 1.17 -1.59 -0.64
C ALA A 91 -0.16 -1.05 -0.10
N GLU A 92 -1.29 -1.45 -0.70
CA GLU A 92 -2.62 -1.05 -0.26
C GLU A 92 -2.92 -1.57 1.14
N GLN A 93 -2.54 -2.80 1.45
CA GLN A 93 -2.74 -3.37 2.78
C GLN A 93 -1.92 -2.60 3.83
N HIS A 94 -0.69 -2.24 3.51
CA HIS A 94 0.15 -1.47 4.42
C HIS A 94 -0.30 -0.02 4.56
N SER A 95 -0.73 0.63 3.48
CA SER A 95 -1.26 2.00 3.57
C SER A 95 -2.55 2.05 4.37
N ALA A 96 -3.43 1.07 4.18
CA ALA A 96 -4.65 0.92 4.98
C ALA A 96 -4.33 0.73 6.46
N ASN A 97 -3.40 -0.17 6.76
CA ASN A 97 -2.99 -0.44 8.13
C ASN A 97 -2.43 0.81 8.80
N ASN A 98 -1.56 1.53 8.10
CA ASN A 98 -0.99 2.77 8.61
C ASN A 98 -2.07 3.82 8.85
N TYR A 99 -3.02 3.95 7.93
CA TYR A 99 -4.12 4.89 8.08
C TYR A 99 -5.02 4.53 9.27
N MET A 100 -5.44 3.27 9.36
CA MET A 100 -6.33 2.81 10.42
C MET A 100 -5.70 2.98 11.80
N ASN A 101 -4.41 2.67 11.94
CA ASN A 101 -3.68 2.85 13.19
C ASN A 101 -3.49 4.33 13.54
N GLN A 102 -3.17 5.16 12.56
CA GLN A 102 -2.90 6.59 12.80
C GLN A 102 -4.17 7.37 13.13
N TYR A 103 -5.27 7.09 12.44
CA TYR A 103 -6.51 7.84 12.57
C TYR A 103 -7.61 7.10 13.33
N HIS A 104 -7.31 5.93 13.85
CA HIS A 104 -8.26 5.08 14.59
C HIS A 104 -9.53 4.80 13.79
N GLU A 105 -9.37 4.48 12.49
CA GLU A 105 -10.46 4.20 11.61
C GLU A 105 -10.79 2.70 11.59
N PRO A 106 -11.94 2.26 12.13
CA PRO A 106 -12.26 0.84 12.20
C PRO A 106 -12.98 0.31 10.96
N CYS A 107 -13.40 1.18 10.05
CA CYS A 107 -14.30 0.78 8.96
C CYS A 107 -13.59 0.71 7.62
N LEU A 108 -13.44 -0.50 7.07
CA LEU A 108 -12.78 -0.71 5.78
C LEU A 108 -13.51 -0.01 4.63
N SER A 109 -14.85 0.12 4.72
CA SER A 109 -15.64 0.79 3.68
C SER A 109 -15.41 2.29 3.60
N ASN A 110 -14.75 2.88 4.59
CA ASN A 110 -14.41 4.30 4.57
C ASN A 110 -13.06 4.58 3.90
N LEU A 111 -12.30 3.54 3.59
CA LEU A 111 -10.96 3.70 3.05
C LEU A 111 -11.00 3.83 1.53
N HIS A 112 -10.24 4.78 1.03
CA HIS A 112 -10.01 4.99 -0.40
C HIS A 112 -8.52 4.97 -0.68
N PHE A 113 -8.15 4.68 -1.92
CA PHE A 113 -6.74 4.48 -2.29
C PHE A 113 -6.39 5.25 -3.53
N SER A 114 -5.17 5.80 -3.53
CA SER A 114 -4.56 6.25 -4.78
C SER A 114 -4.22 5.03 -5.63
N PRO A 115 -4.06 5.21 -6.96
CA PRO A 115 -3.49 4.14 -7.76
C PRO A 115 -2.15 3.68 -7.16
N THR A 116 -1.90 2.39 -7.20
CA THR A 116 -0.63 1.83 -6.77
C THR A 116 0.40 1.99 -7.89
N ILE A 117 1.60 2.39 -7.55
CA ILE A 117 2.65 2.64 -8.54
C ILE A 117 3.93 1.89 -8.18
N ARG A 118 4.63 1.41 -9.21
CA ARG A 118 5.99 0.91 -9.09
C ARG A 118 6.97 2.08 -9.16
N PRO A 119 7.72 2.38 -8.09
CA PRO A 119 8.63 3.52 -8.11
C PRO A 119 9.69 3.45 -9.19
N ARG A 120 10.18 2.25 -9.50
CA ARG A 120 11.25 2.07 -10.49
C ARG A 120 10.84 2.45 -11.91
N THR A 121 9.62 2.15 -12.29
CA THR A 121 9.15 2.33 -13.67
C THR A 121 8.11 3.41 -13.82
N GLY A 122 7.44 3.79 -12.72
CA GLY A 122 6.29 4.67 -12.76
C GLY A 122 5.01 3.97 -13.22
N GLN A 123 5.05 2.65 -13.37
CA GLN A 123 3.91 1.86 -13.84
C GLN A 123 2.81 1.82 -12.79
N ILE A 124 1.59 2.05 -13.23
CA ILE A 124 0.39 1.88 -12.39
C ILE A 124 0.05 0.39 -12.37
N ILE A 125 -0.19 -0.13 -11.17
CA ILE A 125 -0.48 -1.54 -10.95
C ILE A 125 -1.91 -1.67 -10.43
N ASP A 126 -2.67 -2.59 -11.00
CA ASP A 126 -4.01 -2.92 -10.51
C ASP A 126 -3.93 -3.60 -9.15
N ALA A 127 -4.97 -3.42 -8.35
CA ALA A 127 -5.08 -4.11 -7.08
C ALA A 127 -5.07 -5.63 -7.27
N CYS A 128 -4.38 -6.33 -6.38
CA CYS A 128 -4.37 -7.79 -6.44
C CYS A 128 -5.71 -8.38 -5.96
N GLY A 129 -5.93 -9.65 -6.24
CA GLY A 129 -7.15 -10.34 -5.85
C GLY A 129 -7.40 -10.31 -4.35
N ASN A 130 -6.35 -10.35 -3.53
CA ASN A 130 -6.49 -10.22 -2.08
C ASN A 130 -7.04 -8.85 -1.69
N CYS A 131 -6.48 -7.79 -2.26
CA CYS A 131 -6.94 -6.42 -1.98
C CYS A 131 -8.39 -6.19 -2.42
N GLU A 132 -8.76 -6.76 -3.56
CA GLU A 132 -10.15 -6.68 -4.04
C GLU A 132 -11.13 -7.31 -3.06
N GLN A 133 -10.72 -8.35 -2.36
CA GLN A 133 -11.56 -9.01 -1.35
C GLN A 133 -11.59 -8.26 -0.02
N ILE A 134 -10.54 -7.52 0.29
CA ILE A 134 -10.43 -6.80 1.58
C ILE A 134 -11.18 -5.46 1.54
N PHE A 135 -10.95 -4.69 0.46
CA PHE A 135 -11.35 -3.28 0.43
C PHE A 135 -12.50 -3.01 -0.54
N PRO A 136 -13.66 -2.56 -0.02
CA PRO A 136 -14.82 -2.30 -0.89
C PRO A 136 -14.60 -1.22 -1.95
N ASN A 137 -13.71 -0.26 -1.68
CA ASN A 137 -13.51 0.91 -2.55
C ASN A 137 -12.19 0.87 -3.34
N ILE A 138 -11.65 -0.30 -3.53
CA ILE A 138 -10.38 -0.41 -4.22
C ILE A 138 -10.53 -0.59 -5.73
#